data_5edef2894d4e4665a717dd09ac7df86d
#
_entry.id   5edef2894d4e4665a717dd09ac7df86d
#
_cell.length_a   1.000
_cell.length_b   1.000
_cell.length_c   1.000
_cell.angle_alpha   90.00
_cell.angle_beta   90.00
_cell.angle_gamma   90.00
#
_symmetry.space_group_name_H-M   'P 1'
#
loop_
_entity.id
_entity.type
_entity.pdbx_description
1 polymer ?
#
loop_
_entity_poly.entity_id
_entity_poly.type
_entity_poly.pdbx_seq_one_letter_code
_entity_poly.pdbx_strand_id
1 'polypeptide(L)'
;MQYILVLIILVVLYLIFRPKAKKMGELGQHWNHYFSDLQFSTQEFYSLIEQKINAQAMPDVEIQRVNYAETNILSNKREYLRIERKNDLFDICAAPFGAGFFVSYWLGSPTHAMRDLAMKIPFLGKAVEGWQGSTYYVVDTACMFRGSVVNCIKEAIEEITTSKGVRGLSESEQMAMNK
;
A
#
# COMPACT_ATOMS: atom_id res chain seq x y z
N MET A 1 -22.64 -41.17 7.03
CA MET A 1 -21.97 -40.40 8.08
C MET A 1 -20.52 -40.03 7.70
N GLN A 2 -19.74 -40.94 7.16
CA GLN A 2 -18.31 -40.68 6.81
C GLN A 2 -18.10 -39.57 5.80
N TYR A 3 -18.93 -39.46 4.75
CA TYR A 3 -18.82 -38.38 3.76
C TYR A 3 -19.15 -36.98 4.30
N ILE A 4 -20.06 -36.91 5.28
CA ILE A 4 -20.41 -35.63 5.94
C ILE A 4 -19.23 -35.13 6.75
N LEU A 5 -18.53 -35.98 7.44
CA LEU A 5 -17.34 -35.65 8.21
C LEU A 5 -16.20 -35.15 7.31
N VAL A 6 -15.97 -35.81 6.18
CA VAL A 6 -14.99 -35.39 5.17
C VAL A 6 -15.35 -34.00 4.59
N LEU A 7 -16.63 -33.77 4.29
CA LEU A 7 -17.09 -32.49 3.78
C LEU A 7 -16.86 -31.37 4.80
N ILE A 8 -17.17 -31.61 6.08
CA ILE A 8 -16.93 -30.63 7.16
C ILE A 8 -15.43 -30.32 7.28
N ILE A 9 -14.56 -31.35 7.24
CA ILE A 9 -13.12 -31.11 7.29
C ILE A 9 -12.65 -30.29 6.11
N LEU A 10 -13.11 -30.55 4.88
CA LEU A 10 -12.76 -29.76 3.69
C LEU A 10 -13.23 -28.31 3.80
N VAL A 11 -14.44 -28.07 4.31
CA VAL A 11 -14.96 -26.73 4.53
C VAL A 11 -14.13 -25.99 5.58
N VAL A 12 -13.78 -26.67 6.69
CA VAL A 12 -12.94 -26.07 7.74
C VAL A 12 -11.55 -25.76 7.20
N LEU A 13 -10.93 -26.66 6.44
CA LEU A 13 -9.64 -26.41 5.79
C LEU A 13 -9.75 -25.24 4.81
N TYR A 14 -10.79 -25.20 3.98
CA TYR A 14 -11.03 -24.08 3.07
C TYR A 14 -11.18 -22.74 3.83
N LEU A 15 -11.88 -22.71 4.96
CA LEU A 15 -12.04 -21.52 5.78
C LEU A 15 -10.73 -21.08 6.46
N ILE A 16 -9.86 -22.04 6.85
CA ILE A 16 -8.55 -21.78 7.46
C ILE A 16 -7.56 -21.25 6.42
N PHE A 17 -7.51 -21.88 5.23
CA PHE A 17 -6.58 -21.53 4.16
C PHE A 17 -7.13 -20.50 3.18
N ARG A 18 -8.38 -20.04 3.38
CA ARG A 18 -8.96 -18.97 2.59
C ARG A 18 -8.05 -17.74 2.66
N PRO A 19 -7.57 -17.20 1.51
CA PRO A 19 -6.78 -15.98 1.51
C PRO A 19 -7.61 -14.87 2.14
N LYS A 20 -7.19 -14.41 3.32
CA LYS A 20 -7.83 -13.27 3.97
C LYS A 20 -7.58 -12.06 3.09
N ALA A 21 -8.64 -11.34 2.74
CA ALA A 21 -8.47 -10.04 2.10
C ALA A 21 -7.48 -9.23 2.93
N LYS A 22 -6.39 -8.77 2.30
CA LYS A 22 -5.42 -7.92 2.99
C LYS A 22 -6.18 -6.72 3.55
N LYS A 23 -6.16 -6.57 4.86
CA LYS A 23 -6.75 -5.40 5.50
C LYS A 23 -5.88 -4.19 5.19
N MET A 24 -6.51 -3.04 5.05
CA MET A 24 -5.84 -1.75 5.05
C MET A 24 -5.02 -1.64 6.33
N GLY A 25 -3.75 -1.22 6.24
CA GLY A 25 -2.89 -0.99 7.39
C GLY A 25 -3.45 0.10 8.31
N GLU A 26 -2.87 0.27 9.50
CA GLU A 26 -3.17 1.43 10.33
C GLU A 26 -2.84 2.69 9.51
N LEU A 27 -3.83 3.58 9.39
CA LEU A 27 -3.72 4.79 8.59
C LEU A 27 -2.72 5.74 9.23
N GLY A 28 -1.64 5.97 8.52
CA GLY A 28 -0.67 7.01 8.83
C GLY A 28 -0.93 8.26 7.98
N GLN A 29 0.06 8.62 7.20
CA GLN A 29 0.01 9.78 6.30
C GLN A 29 -0.83 9.45 5.05
N HIS A 30 -1.59 10.43 4.58
CA HIS A 30 -2.36 10.36 3.35
C HIS A 30 -2.12 11.60 2.50
N TRP A 31 -1.94 11.39 1.20
CA TRP A 31 -1.89 12.46 0.21
C TRP A 31 -2.77 12.10 -0.99
N ASN A 32 -3.37 13.10 -1.61
CA ASN A 32 -4.10 12.94 -2.87
C ASN A 32 -4.06 14.20 -3.73
N HIS A 33 -4.21 14.01 -5.04
CA HIS A 33 -4.36 15.08 -6.00
C HIS A 33 -5.22 14.66 -7.19
N TYR A 34 -5.99 15.61 -7.73
CA TYR A 34 -6.78 15.41 -8.94
C TYR A 34 -6.22 16.30 -10.06
N PHE A 35 -5.81 15.67 -11.15
CA PHE A 35 -5.31 16.32 -12.35
C PHE A 35 -6.45 16.50 -13.33
N SER A 36 -6.91 17.74 -13.51
CA SER A 36 -7.91 18.10 -14.52
C SER A 36 -7.35 17.82 -15.91
N ASP A 37 -8.22 17.34 -16.81
CA ASP A 37 -7.91 17.11 -18.22
C ASP A 37 -6.77 16.12 -18.50
N LEU A 38 -6.29 15.41 -17.49
CA LEU A 38 -5.32 14.31 -17.63
C LEU A 38 -6.06 13.01 -17.87
N GLN A 39 -5.94 12.45 -19.07
CA GLN A 39 -6.40 11.11 -19.39
C GLN A 39 -5.22 10.14 -19.43
N PHE A 40 -5.17 9.22 -18.48
CA PHE A 40 -4.10 8.25 -18.37
C PHE A 40 -4.60 6.87 -17.90
N SER A 41 -3.86 5.81 -18.23
CA SER A 41 -4.18 4.47 -17.80
C SER A 41 -3.66 4.20 -16.40
N THR A 42 -4.52 3.67 -15.52
CA THR A 42 -4.11 3.18 -14.18
C THR A 42 -2.98 2.17 -14.28
N GLN A 43 -3.06 1.24 -15.23
CA GLN A 43 -2.07 0.17 -15.38
C GLN A 43 -0.72 0.71 -15.85
N GLU A 44 -0.71 1.64 -16.79
CA GLU A 44 0.51 2.29 -17.27
C GLU A 44 1.16 3.12 -16.15
N PHE A 45 0.36 3.86 -15.38
CA PHE A 45 0.86 4.63 -14.25
C PHE A 45 1.50 3.75 -13.18
N TYR A 46 0.85 2.64 -12.83
CA TYR A 46 1.41 1.68 -11.88
C TYR A 46 2.68 1.04 -12.41
N SER A 47 2.71 0.64 -13.68
CA SER A 47 3.91 0.06 -14.30
C SER A 47 5.08 1.05 -14.32
N LEU A 48 4.82 2.34 -14.52
CA LEU A 48 5.82 3.38 -14.45
C LEU A 48 6.41 3.53 -13.04
N ILE A 49 5.56 3.51 -12.01
CA ILE A 49 6.02 3.53 -10.60
C ILE A 49 6.83 2.28 -10.28
N GLU A 50 6.36 1.08 -10.68
CA GLU A 50 7.09 -0.17 -10.49
C GLU A 50 8.48 -0.12 -11.11
N GLN A 51 8.59 0.41 -12.32
CA GLN A 51 9.87 0.58 -13.00
C GLN A 51 10.81 1.51 -12.23
N LYS A 52 10.30 2.65 -11.75
CA LYS A 52 11.09 3.62 -10.98
C LYS A 52 11.54 3.05 -9.63
N ILE A 53 10.66 2.35 -8.92
CA ILE A 53 10.99 1.69 -7.64
C ILE A 53 12.05 0.60 -7.85
N ASN A 54 11.91 -0.23 -8.88
CA ASN A 54 12.89 -1.28 -9.19
C ASN A 54 14.25 -0.69 -9.57
N ALA A 55 14.29 0.45 -10.27
CA ALA A 55 15.52 1.16 -10.62
C ALA A 55 16.27 1.70 -9.40
N GLN A 56 15.58 1.98 -8.28
CA GLN A 56 16.21 2.39 -7.02
C GLN A 56 16.97 1.25 -6.31
N ALA A 57 16.73 0.00 -6.71
CA ALA A 57 17.36 -1.21 -6.12
C ALA A 57 17.32 -1.23 -4.58
N MET A 58 16.20 -0.76 -4.00
CA MET A 58 16.03 -0.71 -2.55
C MET A 58 15.97 -2.13 -1.96
N PRO A 59 16.71 -2.45 -0.89
CA PRO A 59 16.68 -3.78 -0.29
C PRO A 59 15.35 -4.06 0.42
N ASP A 60 14.93 -5.32 0.42
CA ASP A 60 13.75 -5.86 1.11
C ASP A 60 12.42 -5.19 0.68
N VAL A 61 12.33 -4.67 -0.54
CA VAL A 61 11.09 -4.07 -1.07
C VAL A 61 10.29 -5.10 -1.84
N GLU A 62 9.01 -5.20 -1.51
CA GLU A 62 8.03 -6.01 -2.22
C GLU A 62 6.99 -5.11 -2.88
N ILE A 63 6.65 -5.42 -4.13
CA ILE A 63 5.65 -4.70 -4.91
C ILE A 63 4.55 -5.68 -5.30
N GLN A 64 3.29 -5.30 -5.09
CA GLN A 64 2.15 -6.14 -5.43
C GLN A 64 0.91 -5.32 -5.79
N ARG A 65 0.04 -5.90 -6.62
CA ARG A 65 -1.29 -5.35 -6.89
C ARG A 65 -2.29 -5.93 -5.90
N VAL A 66 -3.01 -5.06 -5.20
CA VAL A 66 -3.99 -5.46 -4.19
C VAL A 66 -5.36 -4.87 -4.52
N ASN A 67 -6.41 -5.63 -4.26
CA ASN A 67 -7.78 -5.18 -4.53
C ASN A 67 -8.53 -4.96 -3.22
N TYR A 68 -9.12 -3.79 -3.08
CA TYR A 68 -10.03 -3.47 -1.99
C TYR A 68 -11.46 -3.36 -2.50
N ALA A 69 -12.37 -4.01 -1.79
CA ALA A 69 -13.81 -3.89 -2.03
C ALA A 69 -14.37 -2.68 -1.28
N GLU A 70 -15.34 -2.00 -1.87
CA GLU A 70 -15.95 -0.82 -1.27
C GLU A 70 -16.66 -1.14 0.06
N THR A 71 -17.45 -2.22 0.10
CA THR A 71 -18.19 -2.64 1.31
C THR A 71 -18.15 -4.13 1.57
N ASN A 72 -18.50 -4.96 0.59
CA ASN A 72 -18.62 -6.42 0.73
C ASN A 72 -18.06 -7.14 -0.51
N ILE A 73 -18.13 -8.49 -0.48
CA ILE A 73 -17.52 -9.35 -1.52
C ILE A 73 -18.09 -9.09 -2.93
N LEU A 74 -19.32 -8.58 -3.03
CA LEU A 74 -20.02 -8.31 -4.28
C LEU A 74 -19.91 -6.85 -4.74
N SER A 75 -19.29 -5.98 -3.93
CA SER A 75 -19.10 -4.58 -4.29
C SER A 75 -17.98 -4.38 -5.30
N ASN A 76 -17.95 -3.20 -5.94
CA ASN A 76 -16.87 -2.79 -6.83
C ASN A 76 -15.54 -2.89 -6.09
N LYS A 77 -14.52 -3.35 -6.83
CA LYS A 77 -13.15 -3.46 -6.33
C LYS A 77 -12.30 -2.42 -7.01
N ARG A 78 -11.41 -1.80 -6.23
CA ARG A 78 -10.39 -0.90 -6.76
C ARG A 78 -9.02 -1.52 -6.51
N GLU A 79 -8.22 -1.57 -7.57
CA GLU A 79 -6.84 -2.02 -7.51
C GLU A 79 -5.96 -0.88 -6.96
N TYR A 80 -5.02 -1.25 -6.12
CA TYR A 80 -3.98 -0.40 -5.58
C TYR A 80 -2.61 -1.02 -5.85
N LEU A 81 -1.63 -0.19 -6.10
CA LEU A 81 -0.23 -0.61 -6.10
C LEU A 81 0.29 -0.52 -4.68
N ARG A 82 0.64 -1.67 -4.12
CA ARG A 82 1.21 -1.80 -2.79
C ARG A 82 2.71 -1.95 -2.86
N ILE A 83 3.42 -1.14 -2.07
CA ILE A 83 4.87 -1.19 -1.91
C ILE A 83 5.13 -1.38 -0.42
N GLU A 84 5.72 -2.50 -0.07
CA GLU A 84 5.99 -2.88 1.32
C GLU A 84 7.50 -3.00 1.55
N ARG A 85 7.94 -2.56 2.72
CA ARG A 85 9.26 -2.81 3.24
C ARG A 85 9.21 -2.92 4.77
N LYS A 86 9.41 -4.12 5.30
CA LYS A 86 9.33 -4.39 6.76
C LYS A 86 8.00 -3.90 7.37
N ASN A 87 8.06 -2.78 8.10
CA ASN A 87 6.91 -2.18 8.79
C ASN A 87 6.31 -0.97 8.05
N ASP A 88 6.86 -0.61 6.90
CA ASP A 88 6.36 0.50 6.10
C ASP A 88 5.58 -0.02 4.91
N LEU A 89 4.43 0.58 4.67
CA LEU A 89 3.48 0.19 3.64
C LEU A 89 2.99 1.42 2.91
N PHE A 90 3.09 1.42 1.58
CA PHE A 90 2.38 2.36 0.72
C PHE A 90 1.30 1.62 -0.05
N ASP A 91 0.08 2.13 -0.01
CA ASP A 91 -1.01 1.76 -0.91
C ASP A 91 -1.30 2.95 -1.83
N ILE A 92 -0.90 2.84 -3.09
CA ILE A 92 -1.05 3.89 -4.10
C ILE A 92 -2.30 3.59 -4.91
N CYS A 93 -3.19 4.57 -5.00
CA CYS A 93 -4.36 4.54 -5.87
C CYS A 93 -4.17 5.51 -7.03
N ALA A 94 -4.45 5.05 -8.23
CA ALA A 94 -4.57 5.89 -9.40
C ALA A 94 -5.79 5.45 -10.20
N ALA A 95 -6.61 6.41 -10.63
CA ALA A 95 -7.82 6.09 -11.38
C ALA A 95 -8.28 7.26 -12.26
N PRO A 96 -8.74 7.01 -13.50
CA PRO A 96 -9.53 7.98 -14.24
C PRO A 96 -10.81 8.32 -13.44
N PHE A 97 -11.12 9.60 -13.36
CA PHE A 97 -12.33 10.07 -12.71
C PHE A 97 -12.90 11.29 -13.46
N GLY A 98 -14.03 11.11 -14.12
CA GLY A 98 -14.60 12.13 -15.01
C GLY A 98 -13.65 12.48 -16.16
N ALA A 99 -13.34 13.77 -16.34
CA ALA A 99 -12.42 14.28 -17.36
C ALA A 99 -10.95 14.28 -16.91
N GLY A 100 -10.65 13.80 -15.70
CA GLY A 100 -9.30 13.87 -15.15
C GLY A 100 -8.80 12.55 -14.57
N PHE A 101 -7.66 12.64 -13.89
CA PHE A 101 -6.98 11.50 -13.28
C PHE A 101 -6.69 11.78 -11.81
N PHE A 102 -7.10 10.87 -10.95
CA PHE A 102 -6.90 10.94 -9.51
C PHE A 102 -5.72 10.08 -9.12
N VAL A 103 -4.85 10.62 -8.27
CA VAL A 103 -3.74 9.90 -7.66
C VAL A 103 -3.77 10.12 -6.16
N SER A 104 -3.60 9.07 -5.39
CA SER A 104 -3.42 9.15 -3.94
C SER A 104 -2.46 8.09 -3.44
N TYR A 105 -1.93 8.29 -2.25
CA TYR A 105 -1.29 7.24 -1.50
C TYR A 105 -1.66 7.29 -0.02
N TRP A 106 -1.63 6.13 0.59
CA TRP A 106 -1.75 5.92 2.02
C TRP A 106 -0.46 5.30 2.51
N LEU A 107 0.19 5.98 3.46
CA LEU A 107 1.32 5.43 4.20
C LEU A 107 0.78 4.82 5.49
N GLY A 108 1.14 3.59 5.76
CA GLY A 108 0.71 2.86 6.94
C GLY A 108 1.73 1.84 7.38
N SER A 109 1.37 1.08 8.37
CA SER A 109 2.10 -0.12 8.77
C SER A 109 1.26 -1.35 8.45
N PRO A 110 1.87 -2.46 8.02
CA PRO A 110 1.16 -3.72 7.90
C PRO A 110 0.47 -4.01 9.23
N THR A 111 -0.83 -4.32 9.21
CA THR A 111 -1.57 -4.66 10.42
C THR A 111 -0.87 -5.82 11.12
N HIS A 112 -0.41 -5.57 12.32
CA HIS A 112 0.30 -6.54 13.14
C HIS A 112 -0.64 -7.64 13.66
N ALA A 113 -1.24 -8.43 12.76
CA ALA A 113 -2.07 -9.58 13.18
C ALA A 113 -1.29 -10.53 14.11
N MET A 114 0.03 -10.65 13.91
CA MET A 114 0.93 -11.36 14.80
C MET A 114 1.15 -10.61 16.12
N ARG A 115 1.19 -9.28 16.11
CA ARG A 115 1.30 -8.45 17.30
C ARG A 115 0.04 -8.51 18.15
N ASP A 116 -1.14 -8.38 17.50
CA ASP A 116 -2.44 -8.49 18.16
C ASP A 116 -2.65 -9.88 18.76
N LEU A 117 -2.14 -10.93 18.10
CA LEU A 117 -2.16 -12.28 18.65
C LEU A 117 -1.17 -12.43 19.82
N ALA A 118 0.04 -11.90 19.70
CA ALA A 118 1.04 -11.94 20.77
C ALA A 118 0.60 -11.13 22.02
N MET A 119 -0.06 -9.99 21.82
CA MET A 119 -0.62 -9.17 22.91
C MET A 119 -1.76 -9.88 23.66
N LYS A 120 -2.46 -10.82 23.02
CA LYS A 120 -3.50 -11.65 23.66
C LYS A 120 -2.94 -12.78 24.52
N ILE A 121 -1.65 -13.07 24.42
CA ILE A 121 -0.97 -14.10 25.23
C ILE A 121 -0.23 -13.39 26.37
N PRO A 122 -0.66 -13.50 27.66
CA PRO A 122 -0.14 -12.70 28.78
C PRO A 122 1.38 -12.77 28.98
N PHE A 123 2.02 -13.85 28.55
CA PHE A 123 3.47 -14.04 28.69
C PHE A 123 4.26 -13.41 27.54
N LEU A 124 3.71 -13.35 26.32
CA LEU A 124 4.38 -12.81 25.12
C LEU A 124 4.21 -11.28 24.99
N GLY A 125 3.16 -10.69 25.54
CA GLY A 125 2.91 -9.24 25.50
C GLY A 125 4.08 -8.42 26.04
N LYS A 126 4.61 -8.80 27.22
CA LYS A 126 5.77 -8.13 27.84
C LYS A 126 7.07 -8.28 27.04
N ALA A 127 7.26 -9.40 26.34
CA ALA A 127 8.42 -9.62 25.50
C ALA A 127 8.35 -8.77 24.20
N VAL A 128 7.14 -8.54 23.68
CA VAL A 128 6.91 -7.70 22.48
C VAL A 128 7.04 -6.21 22.83
N GLU A 129 6.61 -5.77 24.02
CA GLU A 129 6.82 -4.40 24.48
C GLU A 129 8.32 -4.05 24.61
N GLY A 130 9.17 -4.99 25.05
CA GLY A 130 10.62 -4.81 25.12
C GLY A 130 11.33 -4.71 23.75
N TRP A 131 10.69 -5.14 22.66
CA TRP A 131 11.23 -5.06 21.29
C TRP A 131 10.91 -3.74 20.58
N GLN A 132 10.22 -2.81 21.20
CA GLN A 132 9.76 -1.55 20.59
C GLN A 132 10.80 -0.41 20.62
N GLY A 133 12.03 -0.64 21.00
CA GLY A 133 13.10 0.35 20.87
C GLY A 133 13.44 0.59 19.40
N SER A 134 12.79 1.57 18.76
CA SER A 134 13.24 2.05 17.45
C SER A 134 14.64 2.65 17.60
N THR A 135 15.63 2.02 17.00
CA THR A 135 16.97 2.61 16.90
C THR A 135 16.98 3.69 15.83
N TYR A 136 17.88 4.67 15.92
CA TYR A 136 18.09 5.66 14.85
C TYR A 136 18.23 5.00 13.49
N TYR A 137 18.94 3.88 13.41
CA TYR A 137 19.10 3.11 12.17
C TYR A 137 17.73 2.68 11.56
N VAL A 138 16.81 2.21 12.39
CA VAL A 138 15.47 1.78 11.92
C VAL A 138 14.67 2.98 11.42
N VAL A 139 14.70 4.09 12.18
CA VAL A 139 14.00 5.33 11.82
C VAL A 139 14.56 5.92 10.53
N ASP A 140 15.89 6.05 10.43
CA ASP A 140 16.54 6.60 9.23
C ASP A 140 16.25 5.74 8.00
N THR A 141 16.28 4.42 8.15
CA THR A 141 15.97 3.49 7.06
C THR A 141 14.52 3.62 6.60
N ALA A 142 13.58 3.80 7.54
CA ALA A 142 12.18 4.07 7.21
C ALA A 142 12.03 5.41 6.48
N CYS A 143 12.70 6.46 6.94
CA CYS A 143 12.71 7.76 6.27
C CYS A 143 13.29 7.71 4.86
N MET A 144 14.40 6.99 4.66
CA MET A 144 14.99 6.77 3.34
C MET A 144 14.01 6.04 2.40
N PHE A 145 13.40 4.95 2.87
CA PHE A 145 12.41 4.21 2.08
C PHE A 145 11.22 5.10 1.70
N ARG A 146 10.63 5.80 2.68
CA ARG A 146 9.46 6.67 2.44
C ARG A 146 9.80 7.78 1.44
N GLY A 147 10.94 8.46 1.63
CA GLY A 147 11.40 9.50 0.72
C GLY A 147 11.62 8.99 -0.69
N SER A 148 12.23 7.83 -0.85
CA SER A 148 12.45 7.22 -2.17
C SER A 148 11.14 6.87 -2.87
N VAL A 149 10.16 6.26 -2.18
CA VAL A 149 8.85 5.94 -2.77
C VAL A 149 8.12 7.21 -3.18
N VAL A 150 8.07 8.24 -2.31
CA VAL A 150 7.43 9.52 -2.62
C VAL A 150 8.09 10.19 -3.84
N ASN A 151 9.43 10.14 -3.94
CA ASN A 151 10.14 10.69 -5.11
C ASN A 151 9.79 9.93 -6.40
N CYS A 152 9.72 8.60 -6.37
CA CYS A 152 9.28 7.82 -7.53
C CYS A 152 7.84 8.17 -7.97
N ILE A 153 6.93 8.44 -7.02
CA ILE A 153 5.56 8.88 -7.34
C ILE A 153 5.59 10.28 -7.99
N LYS A 154 6.38 11.23 -7.44
CA LYS A 154 6.55 12.58 -8.02
C LYS A 154 7.08 12.53 -9.44
N GLU A 155 8.14 11.79 -9.66
CA GLU A 155 8.74 11.59 -10.99
C GLU A 155 7.75 10.96 -11.98
N ALA A 156 6.95 9.99 -11.55
CA ALA A 156 5.92 9.38 -12.39
C ALA A 156 4.82 10.41 -12.76
N ILE A 157 4.38 11.22 -11.80
CA ILE A 157 3.41 12.29 -12.04
C ILE A 157 3.97 13.34 -13.01
N GLU A 158 5.21 13.77 -12.82
CA GLU A 158 5.86 14.73 -13.69
C GLU A 158 5.97 14.21 -15.13
N GLU A 159 6.36 12.95 -15.29
CA GLU A 159 6.48 12.31 -16.59
C GLU A 159 5.14 12.25 -17.33
N ILE A 160 4.07 11.80 -16.66
CA ILE A 160 2.75 11.68 -17.32
C ILE A 160 2.14 13.05 -17.60
N THR A 161 2.29 14.03 -16.71
CA THR A 161 1.75 15.38 -16.93
C THR A 161 2.50 16.10 -18.05
N THR A 162 3.82 16.00 -18.09
CA THR A 162 4.65 16.56 -19.16
C THR A 162 4.34 15.92 -20.50
N SER A 163 4.23 14.58 -20.56
CA SER A 163 3.94 13.86 -21.80
C SER A 163 2.57 14.20 -22.40
N LYS A 164 1.63 14.63 -21.57
CA LYS A 164 0.26 15.00 -21.97
C LYS A 164 0.06 16.54 -22.11
N GLY A 165 1.09 17.34 -21.80
CA GLY A 165 0.99 18.79 -21.82
C GLY A 165 0.03 19.35 -20.75
N VAL A 166 -0.19 18.62 -19.67
CA VAL A 166 -1.05 19.01 -18.55
C VAL A 166 -0.18 19.59 -17.45
N ARG A 167 -0.73 20.52 -16.66
CA ARG A 167 -0.04 21.11 -15.52
C ARG A 167 0.35 20.01 -14.50
N GLY A 168 1.63 19.95 -14.18
CA GLY A 168 2.15 19.11 -13.09
C GLY A 168 1.87 19.70 -11.70
N LEU A 169 2.44 19.07 -10.67
CA LEU A 169 2.34 19.54 -9.29
C LEU A 169 3.14 20.84 -9.09
N SER A 170 2.55 21.84 -8.44
CA SER A 170 3.27 23.01 -7.95
C SER A 170 4.21 22.63 -6.78
N GLU A 171 5.16 23.52 -6.44
CA GLU A 171 6.06 23.29 -5.30
C GLU A 171 5.31 23.05 -3.99
N SER A 172 4.24 23.78 -3.71
CA SER A 172 3.43 23.61 -2.51
C SER A 172 2.70 22.25 -2.48
N GLU A 173 2.21 21.77 -3.62
CA GLU A 173 1.58 20.46 -3.76
C GLU A 173 2.60 19.33 -3.60
N GLN A 174 3.83 19.50 -4.10
CA GLN A 174 4.93 18.58 -3.89
C GLN A 174 5.42 18.53 -2.44
N MET A 175 5.47 19.69 -1.75
CA MET A 175 5.81 19.75 -0.32
C MET A 175 4.76 19.05 0.54
N ALA A 176 3.48 19.09 0.15
CA ALA A 176 2.40 18.40 0.86
C ALA A 176 2.55 16.87 0.84
N MET A 177 3.27 16.31 -0.15
CA MET A 177 3.54 14.87 -0.21
C MET A 177 4.50 14.37 0.89
N ASN A 178 5.25 15.27 1.52
CA ASN A 178 6.24 14.93 2.54
C ASN A 178 5.74 15.19 3.98
N LYS A 179 4.51 15.65 4.13
CA LYS A 179 3.90 15.92 5.44
C LYS A 179 3.11 14.72 5.95
#